data_addceb8fb92af980614ca1f802ca5521
#
_entry.id   addceb8fb92af980614ca1f802ca5521
#
_cell.length_a   1.000
_cell.length_b   1.000
_cell.length_c   1.000
_cell.angle_alpha   90.00
_cell.angle_beta   90.00
_cell.angle_gamma   90.00
#
_symmetry.space_group_name_H-M   'P 1'
#
loop_
_entity.id
_entity.type
_entity.pdbx_description
1 polymer ?
#
loop_
_entity_poly.entity_id
_entity_poly.type
_entity_poly.pdbx_seq_one_letter_code
_entity_poly.pdbx_strand_id
1 'polypeptide(L)'
;MSNETACVTRRAKGDGTIFQNKKGRWIARYKRKGFPPKEFSGKTMAEAQAKMDEYKFLVLSGNIVNHLLPLEEYAVKFLNYKSKQVKRGTIKQATYDRIEATYENQIHDNPIVKILMCNLTGKDIQDFIDDLQDKYSYSTIKKCYEFFLALITYGLDDGDFDRILKVCNMQHYGTHSLRHT
;
A
#
# COMPACT_ATOMS: atom_id res chain seq x y z
N MET A 1 35.30 15.33 -38.14
CA MET A 1 34.37 15.54 -37.03
C MET A 1 34.32 14.26 -36.22
N SER A 2 35.01 14.25 -35.11
CA SER A 2 35.24 13.04 -34.29
C SER A 2 33.98 12.73 -33.47
N ASN A 3 33.37 11.57 -33.71
CA ASN A 3 32.34 11.02 -32.84
C ASN A 3 33.00 10.61 -31.53
N GLU A 4 32.95 11.46 -30.52
CA GLU A 4 33.20 11.06 -29.15
C GLU A 4 32.08 10.14 -28.69
N THR A 5 32.34 8.85 -28.77
CA THR A 5 31.51 7.82 -28.13
C THR A 5 31.67 8.00 -26.61
N ALA A 6 30.71 8.70 -26.00
CA ALA A 6 30.69 8.85 -24.56
C ALA A 6 30.75 7.47 -23.91
N CYS A 7 31.84 7.19 -23.23
CA CYS A 7 32.08 5.96 -22.48
C CYS A 7 31.01 5.86 -21.38
N VAL A 8 29.97 5.05 -21.61
CA VAL A 8 28.93 4.77 -20.62
C VAL A 8 29.57 3.90 -19.54
N THR A 9 30.11 4.50 -18.53
CA THR A 9 30.62 3.80 -17.34
C THR A 9 29.50 2.97 -16.74
N ARG A 10 29.75 1.68 -16.62
CA ARG A 10 28.78 0.72 -16.06
C ARG A 10 28.48 1.10 -14.62
N ARG A 11 27.22 1.42 -14.32
CA ARG A 11 26.79 1.79 -12.96
C ARG A 11 26.91 0.60 -12.01
N ALA A 12 27.12 0.89 -10.72
CA ALA A 12 27.19 -0.12 -9.68
C ALA A 12 25.85 -0.90 -9.59
N LYS A 13 25.95 -2.16 -9.16
CA LYS A 13 24.77 -3.02 -8.98
C LYS A 13 23.82 -2.39 -7.94
N GLY A 14 22.60 -2.11 -8.35
CA GLY A 14 21.58 -1.47 -7.49
C GLY A 14 21.39 0.04 -7.75
N ASP A 15 22.24 0.66 -8.56
CA ASP A 15 22.16 2.11 -8.88
C ASP A 15 21.11 2.46 -9.94
N GLY A 16 20.41 1.46 -10.48
CA GLY A 16 19.48 1.66 -11.57
C GLY A 16 20.17 1.83 -12.93
N THR A 17 19.36 2.00 -13.97
CA THR A 17 19.84 2.20 -15.36
C THR A 17 19.29 3.51 -15.91
N ILE A 18 20.11 4.21 -16.71
CA ILE A 18 19.69 5.42 -17.42
C ILE A 18 19.97 5.21 -18.90
N PHE A 19 18.98 5.52 -19.73
CA PHE A 19 19.07 5.41 -21.18
C PHE A 19 18.19 6.45 -21.85
N GLN A 20 18.43 6.73 -23.12
CA GLN A 20 17.59 7.60 -23.91
C GLN A 20 16.61 6.76 -24.73
N ASN A 21 15.33 7.11 -24.69
CA ASN A 21 14.32 6.43 -25.49
C ASN A 21 14.37 6.88 -26.96
N LYS A 22 13.65 6.17 -27.84
CA LYS A 22 13.56 6.48 -29.27
C LYS A 22 13.02 7.89 -29.59
N LYS A 23 12.37 8.56 -28.62
CA LYS A 23 11.82 9.92 -28.73
C LYS A 23 12.77 10.99 -28.18
N GLY A 24 14.03 10.65 -27.87
CA GLY A 24 15.03 11.56 -27.36
C GLY A 24 14.89 11.92 -25.86
N ARG A 25 13.93 11.33 -25.12
CA ARG A 25 13.79 11.56 -23.68
C ARG A 25 14.69 10.62 -22.89
N TRP A 26 15.27 11.14 -21.82
CA TRP A 26 16.04 10.34 -20.86
C TRP A 26 15.11 9.62 -19.90
N ILE A 27 15.36 8.31 -19.72
CA ILE A 27 14.61 7.44 -18.82
C ILE A 27 15.60 6.87 -17.80
N ALA A 28 15.33 7.10 -16.54
CA ALA A 28 16.02 6.46 -15.43
C ALA A 28 15.12 5.39 -14.84
N ARG A 29 15.61 4.14 -14.75
CA ARG A 29 14.86 3.01 -14.20
C ARG A 29 15.54 2.52 -12.93
N TYR A 30 14.79 2.49 -11.84
CA TYR A 30 15.23 1.92 -10.57
C TYR A 30 14.49 0.62 -10.27
N LYS A 31 15.26 -0.41 -9.89
CA LYS A 31 14.73 -1.71 -9.50
C LYS A 31 15.41 -2.16 -8.20
N ARG A 32 14.62 -2.46 -7.18
CA ARG A 32 15.08 -3.02 -5.90
C ARG A 32 14.22 -4.22 -5.53
N LYS A 33 14.84 -5.22 -4.87
CA LYS A 33 14.09 -6.38 -4.35
C LYS A 33 13.06 -5.88 -3.33
N GLY A 34 11.81 -6.28 -3.48
CA GLY A 34 10.70 -5.85 -2.62
C GLY A 34 9.94 -4.61 -3.10
N PHE A 35 10.35 -3.99 -4.23
CA PHE A 35 9.70 -2.80 -4.78
C PHE A 35 9.41 -3.00 -6.27
N PRO A 36 8.26 -2.52 -6.78
CA PRO A 36 8.02 -2.52 -8.22
C PRO A 36 9.07 -1.67 -8.95
N PRO A 37 9.50 -2.06 -10.17
CA PRO A 37 10.41 -1.24 -10.95
C PRO A 37 9.74 0.10 -11.26
N LYS A 38 10.43 1.21 -10.96
CA LYS A 38 9.92 2.58 -11.22
C LYS A 38 10.79 3.27 -12.27
N GLU A 39 10.12 3.99 -13.19
CA GLU A 39 10.77 4.74 -14.27
C GLU A 39 10.51 6.24 -14.08
N PHE A 40 11.56 7.02 -14.34
CA PHE A 40 11.54 8.47 -14.25
C PHE A 40 11.96 9.04 -15.58
N SER A 41 11.22 10.00 -16.12
CA SER A 41 11.55 10.65 -17.37
C SER A 41 12.04 12.08 -17.14
N GLY A 42 13.03 12.49 -17.94
CA GLY A 42 13.57 13.84 -17.94
C GLY A 42 13.88 14.33 -19.36
N LYS A 43 13.99 15.64 -19.53
CA LYS A 43 14.50 16.25 -20.77
C LYS A 43 16.01 16.05 -20.88
N THR A 44 16.69 16.00 -19.75
CA THR A 44 18.14 15.75 -19.64
C THR A 44 18.41 14.50 -18.80
N MET A 45 19.59 13.94 -18.97
CA MET A 45 20.08 12.81 -18.16
C MET A 45 20.10 13.19 -16.67
N ALA A 46 20.58 14.40 -16.35
CA ALA A 46 20.64 14.89 -14.97
C ALA A 46 19.28 15.00 -14.31
N GLU A 47 18.26 15.48 -15.03
CA GLU A 47 16.88 15.56 -14.53
C GLU A 47 16.29 14.17 -14.23
N ALA A 48 16.45 13.22 -15.14
CA ALA A 48 15.96 11.86 -14.94
C ALA A 48 16.69 11.18 -13.78
N GLN A 49 18.00 11.41 -13.63
CA GLN A 49 18.80 10.89 -12.54
C GLN A 49 18.39 11.49 -11.20
N ALA A 50 18.23 12.80 -11.08
CA ALA A 50 17.83 13.48 -9.85
C ALA A 50 16.51 12.93 -9.30
N LYS A 51 15.50 12.76 -10.16
CA LYS A 51 14.21 12.14 -9.79
C LYS A 51 14.36 10.70 -9.30
N MET A 52 15.24 9.93 -9.93
CA MET A 52 15.52 8.57 -9.49
C MET A 52 16.26 8.55 -8.15
N ASP A 53 17.21 9.43 -7.94
CA ASP A 53 18.01 9.48 -6.72
C ASP A 53 17.19 9.98 -5.52
N GLU A 54 16.25 10.91 -5.73
CA GLU A 54 15.25 11.30 -4.74
C GLU A 54 14.40 10.10 -4.32
N TYR A 55 13.86 9.35 -5.28
CA TYR A 55 13.12 8.12 -4.99
C TYR A 55 13.97 7.07 -4.27
N LYS A 56 15.22 6.88 -4.69
CA LYS A 56 16.17 5.98 -4.00
C LYS A 56 16.37 6.38 -2.55
N PHE A 57 16.51 7.67 -2.29
CA PHE A 57 16.65 8.18 -0.93
C PHE A 57 15.41 7.85 -0.10
N LEU A 58 14.19 8.07 -0.62
CA LEU A 58 12.95 7.75 0.08
C LEU A 58 12.82 6.24 0.36
N VAL A 59 13.19 5.39 -0.60
CA VAL A 59 13.20 3.92 -0.43
C VAL A 59 14.24 3.47 0.59
N LEU A 60 15.43 4.11 0.62
CA LEU A 60 16.51 3.75 1.53
C LEU A 60 16.26 4.25 2.95
N SER A 61 15.64 5.42 3.09
CA SER A 61 15.26 6.00 4.39
C SER A 61 14.06 5.32 5.04
N GLY A 62 13.42 4.34 4.34
CA GLY A 62 12.22 3.67 4.83
C GLY A 62 10.94 4.51 4.71
N ASN A 63 11.00 5.67 4.05
CA ASN A 63 9.86 6.56 3.83
C ASN A 63 8.91 6.05 2.72
N ILE A 64 9.34 5.05 1.97
CA ILE A 64 8.47 4.33 1.04
C ILE A 64 8.43 2.87 1.48
N VAL A 65 7.27 2.43 1.93
CA VAL A 65 7.06 1.05 2.36
C VAL A 65 7.04 0.10 1.18
N ASN A 66 7.50 -1.10 1.44
CA ASN A 66 7.51 -2.20 0.50
C ASN A 66 6.06 -2.57 0.10
N HIS A 67 5.58 -2.07 -1.03
CA HIS A 67 4.25 -2.38 -1.58
C HIS A 67 4.05 -3.87 -1.93
N LEU A 68 5.11 -4.67 -1.89
CA LEU A 68 5.05 -6.11 -2.07
C LEU A 68 4.80 -6.87 -0.75
N LEU A 69 4.50 -6.16 0.34
CA LEU A 69 4.05 -6.81 1.57
C LEU A 69 2.64 -7.37 1.37
N PRO A 70 2.37 -8.61 1.77
CA PRO A 70 1.01 -9.11 1.87
C PRO A 70 0.21 -8.32 2.92
N LEU A 71 -1.11 -8.29 2.75
CA LEU A 71 -2.01 -7.59 3.67
C LEU A 71 -1.80 -8.06 5.13
N GLU A 72 -1.52 -9.33 5.35
CA GLU A 72 -1.21 -9.91 6.67
C GLU A 72 -0.05 -9.15 7.36
N GLU A 73 1.10 -9.05 6.71
CA GLU A 73 2.26 -8.35 7.28
C GLU A 73 1.98 -6.85 7.47
N TYR A 74 1.18 -6.26 6.58
CA TYR A 74 0.81 -4.87 6.69
C TYR A 74 -0.18 -4.62 7.83
N ALA A 75 -1.13 -5.53 8.05
CA ALA A 75 -2.05 -5.49 9.19
C ALA A 75 -1.30 -5.57 10.53
N VAL A 76 -0.27 -6.42 10.62
CA VAL A 76 0.60 -6.48 11.82
C VAL A 76 1.30 -5.14 12.08
N LYS A 77 1.81 -4.46 11.05
CA LYS A 77 2.38 -3.10 11.20
C LYS A 77 1.35 -2.10 11.72
N PHE A 78 0.15 -2.13 11.16
CA PHE A 78 -0.96 -1.28 11.58
C PHE A 78 -1.37 -1.54 13.05
N LEU A 79 -1.49 -2.79 13.46
CA LEU A 79 -1.79 -3.16 14.85
C LEU A 79 -0.68 -2.69 15.81
N ASN A 80 0.58 -2.86 15.42
CA ASN A 80 1.72 -2.34 16.19
C ASN A 80 1.67 -0.80 16.32
N TYR A 81 1.28 -0.10 15.26
CA TYR A 81 1.07 1.36 15.32
C TYR A 81 -0.05 1.71 16.30
N LYS A 82 -1.19 1.01 16.27
CA LYS A 82 -2.30 1.21 17.22
C LYS A 82 -1.89 0.91 18.65
N SER A 83 -1.11 -0.15 18.90
CA SER A 83 -0.55 -0.45 20.23
C SER A 83 0.33 0.69 20.76
N LYS A 84 1.16 1.31 19.90
CA LYS A 84 1.94 2.50 20.28
C LYS A 84 1.05 3.70 20.62
N GLN A 85 -0.10 3.86 19.95
CA GLN A 85 -1.09 4.89 20.27
C GLN A 85 -1.72 4.70 21.65
N VAL A 86 -1.97 3.45 22.07
CA VAL A 86 -2.41 3.14 23.45
C VAL A 86 -1.35 3.58 24.46
N LYS A 87 -0.09 3.19 24.24
CA LYS A 87 1.02 3.57 25.15
C LYS A 87 1.19 5.09 25.28
N ARG A 88 0.85 5.85 24.24
CA ARG A 88 0.85 7.33 24.25
C ARG A 88 -0.42 7.93 24.82
N GLY A 89 -1.42 7.13 25.20
CA GLY A 89 -2.72 7.60 25.70
C GLY A 89 -3.64 8.21 24.63
N THR A 90 -3.29 8.09 23.32
CA THR A 90 -4.09 8.65 22.22
C THR A 90 -5.36 7.86 21.97
N ILE A 91 -5.35 6.55 22.18
CA ILE A 91 -6.52 5.68 22.12
C ILE A 91 -6.60 4.83 23.39
N LYS A 92 -7.82 4.40 23.75
CA LYS A 92 -8.06 3.53 24.92
C LYS A 92 -7.69 2.08 24.59
N GLN A 93 -7.23 1.32 25.59
CA GLN A 93 -6.93 -0.10 25.46
C GLN A 93 -8.12 -0.86 24.84
N ALA A 94 -9.32 -0.69 25.34
CA ALA A 94 -10.52 -1.34 24.82
C ALA A 94 -10.80 -1.07 23.34
N THR A 95 -10.33 0.07 22.81
CA THR A 95 -10.43 0.37 21.37
C THR A 95 -9.43 -0.48 20.57
N TYR A 96 -8.21 -0.63 21.07
CA TYR A 96 -7.20 -1.49 20.47
C TYR A 96 -7.66 -2.95 20.48
N ASP A 97 -8.11 -3.47 21.64
CA ASP A 97 -8.56 -4.85 21.79
C ASP A 97 -9.68 -5.19 20.81
N ARG A 98 -10.59 -4.24 20.56
CA ARG A 98 -11.67 -4.42 19.56
C ARG A 98 -11.14 -4.49 18.13
N ILE A 99 -10.14 -3.66 17.78
CA ILE A 99 -9.53 -3.65 16.45
C ILE A 99 -8.76 -4.96 16.22
N GLU A 100 -7.97 -5.38 17.21
CA GLU A 100 -7.21 -6.61 17.18
C GLU A 100 -8.15 -7.83 17.07
N ALA A 101 -9.18 -7.91 17.92
CA ALA A 101 -10.17 -9.00 17.87
C ALA A 101 -10.93 -9.05 16.53
N THR A 102 -11.18 -7.91 15.89
CA THR A 102 -11.78 -7.87 14.54
C THR A 102 -10.84 -8.50 13.51
N TYR A 103 -9.57 -8.18 13.56
CA TYR A 103 -8.58 -8.78 12.67
C TYR A 103 -8.47 -10.30 12.89
N GLU A 104 -8.21 -10.73 14.12
CA GLU A 104 -7.98 -12.14 14.45
C GLU A 104 -9.21 -13.03 14.15
N ASN A 105 -10.41 -12.58 14.47
CA ASN A 105 -11.61 -13.43 14.36
C ASN A 105 -12.27 -13.43 12.99
N GLN A 106 -12.09 -12.37 12.16
CA GLN A 106 -12.83 -12.24 10.91
C GLN A 106 -11.94 -12.11 9.67
N ILE A 107 -10.69 -11.62 9.82
CA ILE A 107 -9.84 -11.25 8.67
C ILE A 107 -8.65 -12.20 8.52
N HIS A 108 -7.98 -12.55 9.60
CA HIS A 108 -6.69 -13.26 9.62
C HIS A 108 -6.71 -14.57 8.80
N ASP A 109 -7.75 -15.38 8.92
CA ASP A 109 -7.85 -16.67 8.23
C ASP A 109 -8.42 -16.58 6.80
N ASN A 110 -8.77 -15.37 6.35
CA ASN A 110 -9.34 -15.17 5.02
C ASN A 110 -8.23 -15.06 3.95
N PRO A 111 -8.42 -15.62 2.74
CA PRO A 111 -7.47 -15.51 1.64
C PRO A 111 -7.06 -14.07 1.27
N ILE A 112 -7.88 -13.07 1.58
CA ILE A 112 -7.59 -11.65 1.32
C ILE A 112 -6.26 -11.21 1.95
N VAL A 113 -5.85 -11.80 3.09
CA VAL A 113 -4.62 -11.42 3.80
C VAL A 113 -3.35 -11.73 3.01
N LYS A 114 -3.43 -12.65 2.05
CA LYS A 114 -2.30 -13.02 1.18
C LYS A 114 -2.13 -12.11 -0.03
N ILE A 115 -3.11 -11.24 -0.29
CA ILE A 115 -3.03 -10.28 -1.39
C ILE A 115 -1.93 -9.26 -1.06
N LEU A 116 -1.05 -9.02 -2.04
CA LEU A 116 -0.03 -7.98 -1.89
C LEU A 116 -0.69 -6.60 -1.86
N MET A 117 -0.25 -5.71 -0.98
CA MET A 117 -0.83 -4.38 -0.83
C MET A 117 -0.87 -3.57 -2.13
N CYS A 118 0.10 -3.77 -3.04
CA CYS A 118 0.10 -3.12 -4.36
C CYS A 118 -1.00 -3.63 -5.30
N ASN A 119 -1.52 -4.82 -5.06
CA ASN A 119 -2.54 -5.48 -5.88
C ASN A 119 -3.93 -5.41 -5.24
N LEU A 120 -4.01 -5.05 -3.96
CA LEU A 120 -5.29 -4.93 -3.24
C LEU A 120 -6.16 -3.87 -3.91
N THR A 121 -7.38 -4.23 -4.24
CA THR A 121 -8.36 -3.34 -4.88
C THR A 121 -9.59 -3.15 -3.98
N GLY A 122 -10.37 -2.10 -4.26
CA GLY A 122 -11.66 -1.91 -3.59
C GLY A 122 -12.64 -3.06 -3.85
N LYS A 123 -12.49 -3.77 -5.00
CA LYS A 123 -13.30 -4.95 -5.32
C LYS A 123 -12.95 -6.12 -4.41
N ASP A 124 -11.67 -6.39 -4.14
CA ASP A 124 -11.26 -7.48 -3.25
C ASP A 124 -11.83 -7.28 -1.84
N ILE A 125 -11.85 -6.02 -1.36
CA ILE A 125 -12.45 -5.68 -0.07
C ILE A 125 -13.98 -5.84 -0.13
N GLN A 126 -14.62 -5.47 -1.25
CA GLN A 126 -16.05 -5.64 -1.43
C GLN A 126 -16.43 -7.11 -1.44
N ASP A 127 -15.75 -7.93 -2.24
CA ASP A 127 -15.99 -9.37 -2.33
C ASP A 127 -15.81 -10.01 -0.94
N PHE A 128 -14.80 -9.61 -0.16
CA PHE A 128 -14.62 -10.05 1.22
C PHE A 128 -15.81 -9.64 2.12
N ILE A 129 -16.28 -8.40 2.04
CA ILE A 129 -17.43 -7.91 2.82
C ILE A 129 -18.72 -8.67 2.44
N ASP A 130 -18.90 -8.96 1.17
CA ASP A 130 -20.06 -9.71 0.67
C ASP A 130 -20.06 -11.15 1.21
N ASP A 131 -18.90 -11.81 1.25
CA ASP A 131 -18.73 -13.15 1.83
C ASP A 131 -19.04 -13.22 3.33
N LEU A 132 -18.95 -12.11 4.05
CA LEU A 132 -19.30 -12.06 5.46
C LEU A 132 -20.79 -11.91 5.73
N GLN A 133 -21.59 -11.48 4.75
CA GLN A 133 -23.04 -11.19 4.96
C GLN A 133 -23.82 -12.41 5.39
N ASP A 134 -23.47 -13.59 4.87
CA ASP A 134 -24.15 -14.84 5.20
C ASP A 134 -23.76 -15.39 6.58
N LYS A 135 -22.65 -14.90 7.17
CA LYS A 135 -22.07 -15.48 8.38
C LYS A 135 -22.16 -14.57 9.60
N TYR A 136 -22.23 -13.26 9.39
CA TYR A 136 -22.10 -12.29 10.47
C TYR A 136 -23.16 -11.20 10.43
N SER A 137 -23.44 -10.64 11.61
CA SER A 137 -24.35 -9.50 11.74
C SER A 137 -23.76 -8.23 11.10
N TYR A 138 -24.63 -7.32 10.69
CA TYR A 138 -24.24 -6.00 10.15
C TYR A 138 -23.22 -5.26 11.02
N SER A 139 -23.35 -5.34 12.35
CA SER A 139 -22.43 -4.66 13.26
C SER A 139 -20.99 -5.23 13.19
N THR A 140 -20.86 -6.53 12.95
CA THR A 140 -19.56 -7.20 12.75
C THR A 140 -18.95 -6.83 11.40
N ILE A 141 -19.76 -6.88 10.35
CA ILE A 141 -19.35 -6.49 8.99
C ILE A 141 -18.87 -5.04 8.96
N LYS A 142 -19.60 -4.14 9.64
CA LYS A 142 -19.19 -2.73 9.77
C LYS A 142 -17.82 -2.58 10.43
N LYS A 143 -17.51 -3.38 11.47
CA LYS A 143 -16.18 -3.35 12.12
C LYS A 143 -15.07 -3.80 11.18
N CYS A 144 -15.32 -4.82 10.35
CA CYS A 144 -14.35 -5.26 9.33
C CYS A 144 -14.10 -4.16 8.29
N TYR A 145 -15.15 -3.51 7.83
CA TYR A 145 -15.04 -2.36 6.93
C TYR A 145 -14.24 -1.20 7.55
N GLU A 146 -14.57 -0.84 8.79
CA GLU A 146 -13.85 0.20 9.54
C GLU A 146 -12.37 -0.15 9.75
N PHE A 147 -12.05 -1.43 9.91
CA PHE A 147 -10.67 -1.91 9.98
C PHE A 147 -9.92 -1.60 8.68
N PHE A 148 -10.47 -1.99 7.52
CA PHE A 148 -9.84 -1.71 6.22
C PHE A 148 -9.72 -0.21 5.95
N LEU A 149 -10.74 0.57 6.28
CA LEU A 149 -10.70 2.03 6.14
C LEU A 149 -9.57 2.65 6.98
N ALA A 150 -9.46 2.23 8.24
CA ALA A 150 -8.41 2.72 9.13
C ALA A 150 -7.01 2.28 8.71
N LEU A 151 -6.86 1.05 8.18
CA LEU A 151 -5.60 0.52 7.67
C LEU A 151 -5.16 1.27 6.41
N ILE A 152 -6.07 1.56 5.49
CA ILE A 152 -5.79 2.34 4.27
C ILE A 152 -5.43 3.79 4.62
N THR A 153 -6.19 4.41 5.55
CA THR A 153 -5.88 5.77 6.03
C THR A 153 -4.50 5.83 6.66
N TYR A 154 -4.14 4.82 7.47
CA TYR A 154 -2.80 4.72 8.06
C TYR A 154 -1.72 4.69 6.97
N GLY A 155 -1.92 3.92 5.90
CA GLY A 155 -0.96 3.84 4.81
C GLY A 155 -0.86 5.12 3.97
N LEU A 156 -1.93 5.88 3.86
CA LEU A 156 -1.92 7.20 3.20
C LEU A 156 -1.15 8.23 4.03
N ASP A 157 -1.38 8.24 5.35
CA ASP A 157 -0.73 9.19 6.27
C ASP A 157 0.79 8.91 6.39
N ASP A 158 1.19 7.64 6.32
CA ASP A 158 2.59 7.22 6.39
C ASP A 158 3.32 7.31 5.02
N GLY A 159 2.59 7.73 3.96
CA GLY A 159 3.12 7.86 2.60
C GLY A 159 3.31 6.52 1.88
N ASP A 160 2.73 5.45 2.43
CA ASP A 160 2.84 4.09 1.89
C ASP A 160 2.01 3.90 0.61
N PHE A 161 0.99 4.72 0.39
CA PHE A 161 0.11 4.66 -0.78
C PHE A 161 0.14 5.95 -1.59
N ASP A 162 0.45 5.83 -2.87
CA ASP A 162 0.36 6.95 -3.84
C ASP A 162 -1.10 7.24 -4.25
N ARG A 163 -2.06 6.39 -3.83
CA ARG A 163 -3.42 6.40 -4.37
C ARG A 163 -4.42 5.94 -3.31
N ILE A 164 -5.50 6.72 -3.16
CA ILE A 164 -6.67 6.31 -2.40
C ILE A 164 -7.28 5.08 -3.09
N LEU A 165 -7.22 3.92 -2.45
CA LEU A 165 -8.09 2.83 -2.79
C LEU A 165 -9.51 3.32 -2.54
N LYS A 166 -10.34 3.40 -3.59
CA LYS A 166 -11.76 3.68 -3.42
C LYS A 166 -12.37 2.51 -2.63
N VAL A 167 -12.42 2.68 -1.32
CA VAL A 167 -13.10 1.73 -0.44
C VAL A 167 -14.58 1.83 -0.71
N CYS A 168 -15.22 0.69 -0.83
CA CYS A 168 -16.62 0.54 -1.18
C CYS A 168 -17.55 1.39 -0.32
N ASN A 169 -18.63 1.85 -0.92
CA ASN A 169 -19.62 2.67 -0.25
C ASN A 169 -20.54 1.76 0.57
N MET A 170 -20.43 1.79 1.90
CA MET A 170 -21.28 1.02 2.83
C MET A 170 -22.77 1.41 2.82
N GLN A 171 -23.16 2.39 2.00
CA GLN A 171 -24.57 2.86 1.96
C GLN A 171 -25.56 1.80 1.49
N HIS A 172 -25.11 0.73 0.83
CA HIS A 172 -25.99 -0.34 0.35
C HIS A 172 -26.32 -1.40 1.41
N TYR A 173 -25.61 -1.46 2.53
CA TYR A 173 -25.76 -2.53 3.52
C TYR A 173 -26.81 -2.27 4.61
N GLY A 174 -27.34 -1.05 4.69
CA GLY A 174 -28.33 -0.66 5.73
C GLY A 174 -29.77 -1.03 5.44
N THR A 175 -30.13 -1.41 4.21
CA THR A 175 -31.54 -1.52 3.78
C THR A 175 -32.09 -2.95 3.74
N HIS A 176 -31.25 -3.98 3.81
CA HIS A 176 -31.70 -5.38 3.75
C HIS A 176 -32.06 -6.02 5.09
N SER A 177 -31.73 -5.40 6.22
CA SER A 177 -31.98 -5.99 7.55
C SER A 177 -33.39 -5.76 8.12
N LEU A 178 -34.30 -5.11 7.38
CA LEU A 178 -35.68 -4.80 7.89
C LEU A 178 -36.79 -5.59 7.21
N ARG A 179 -36.52 -6.67 6.49
CA ARG A 179 -37.54 -7.44 5.81
C ARG A 179 -37.64 -8.93 6.22
N HIS A 180 -37.30 -9.27 7.45
CA HIS A 180 -37.68 -10.58 8.01
C HIS A 180 -38.11 -10.39 9.46
N THR A 181 -39.38 -10.01 9.62
CA THR A 181 -40.28 -10.37 10.73
C THR A 181 -41.59 -10.84 10.14
#